data_c8cafd262caa86dffe8d3746c1d52264
#
_entry.id   c8cafd262caa86dffe8d3746c1d52264
#
_cell.length_a   1.000
_cell.length_b   1.000
_cell.length_c   1.000
_cell.angle_alpha   90.00
_cell.angle_beta   90.00
_cell.angle_gamma   90.00
#
_symmetry.space_group_name_H-M   'P 1'
#
loop_
_entity.id
_entity.type
_entity.pdbx_description
1 polymer ?
#
loop_
_entity_poly.entity_id
_entity_poly.type
_entity_poly.pdbx_seq_one_letter_code
_entity_poly.pdbx_strand_id
1 'polypeptide(L)'
;FVGDVLSTGFWAARISEINPDDSVLIIGAGPTGICTLLCVMLKQPKQIVVCEKTPERRRFVREHYPNVEVVAPEDCIATIRQKCERGGADVVLEVAGTDDTFRLAWECARPNAIVTIVALYDKPQQLPLPEMYGKNLTFKTGGVDGCDCAEILHLIEIGKIDTTPLITHRFKLPEIEKAYEIFENKLDGVIKIAIEGEDDDN
;
A
#
# COMPACT_ATOMS: atom_id res chain seq x y z
N PHE A 1 -11.19 -8.12 -5.09
CA PHE A 1 -9.76 -7.81 -4.94
C PHE A 1 -9.04 -7.76 -6.28
N VAL A 2 -9.07 -8.87 -7.04
CA VAL A 2 -8.20 -9.13 -8.19
C VAL A 2 -8.39 -8.13 -9.33
N GLY A 3 -9.60 -7.68 -9.58
CA GLY A 3 -9.89 -6.73 -10.68
C GLY A 3 -9.58 -5.27 -10.39
N ASP A 4 -9.13 -4.93 -9.17
CA ASP A 4 -8.89 -3.55 -8.75
C ASP A 4 -7.72 -3.45 -7.77
N VAL A 5 -7.98 -3.45 -6.46
CA VAL A 5 -6.97 -3.08 -5.43
C VAL A 5 -5.75 -4.00 -5.42
N LEU A 6 -5.93 -5.30 -5.66
CA LEU A 6 -4.81 -6.24 -5.69
C LEU A 6 -4.01 -6.12 -7.01
N SER A 7 -4.69 -5.95 -8.14
CA SER A 7 -4.04 -5.65 -9.42
C SER A 7 -3.28 -4.32 -9.36
N THR A 8 -3.84 -3.31 -8.69
CA THR A 8 -3.16 -2.03 -8.46
C THR A 8 -1.87 -2.23 -7.66
N GLY A 9 -1.90 -3.00 -6.56
CA GLY A 9 -0.71 -3.31 -5.78
C GLY A 9 0.33 -4.12 -6.57
N PHE A 10 -0.13 -5.08 -7.38
CA PHE A 10 0.74 -5.91 -8.21
C PHE A 10 1.44 -5.10 -9.30
N TRP A 11 0.69 -4.27 -10.01
CA TRP A 11 1.21 -3.31 -10.97
C TRP A 11 2.22 -2.36 -10.32
N ALA A 12 1.88 -1.76 -9.16
CA ALA A 12 2.75 -0.84 -8.44
C ALA A 12 4.09 -1.50 -8.06
N ALA A 13 4.05 -2.71 -7.49
CA ALA A 13 5.26 -3.46 -7.14
C ALA A 13 6.11 -3.82 -8.37
N ARG A 14 5.46 -4.11 -9.51
CA ARG A 14 6.15 -4.44 -10.78
C ARG A 14 6.88 -3.23 -11.36
N ILE A 15 6.21 -2.08 -11.49
CA ILE A 15 6.84 -0.89 -12.08
C ILE A 15 7.88 -0.25 -11.16
N SER A 16 7.86 -0.55 -9.87
CA SER A 16 8.81 -0.03 -8.88
C SER A 16 10.19 -0.68 -8.95
N GLU A 17 10.38 -1.69 -9.77
CA GLU A 17 11.68 -2.34 -10.03
C GLU A 17 12.41 -2.80 -8.75
N ILE A 18 11.63 -3.29 -7.77
CA ILE A 18 12.14 -3.68 -6.46
C ILE A 18 13.12 -4.84 -6.56
N ASN A 19 14.28 -4.69 -5.93
CA ASN A 19 15.32 -5.71 -5.83
C ASN A 19 15.44 -6.27 -4.40
N PRO A 20 16.02 -7.46 -4.22
CA PRO A 20 16.18 -8.07 -2.89
C PRO A 20 16.99 -7.24 -1.88
N ASP A 21 17.92 -6.39 -2.36
CA ASP A 21 18.75 -5.53 -1.48
C ASP A 21 18.09 -4.19 -1.15
N ASP A 22 16.88 -3.93 -1.63
CA ASP A 22 16.22 -2.65 -1.44
C ASP A 22 15.52 -2.55 -0.08
N SER A 23 15.52 -1.33 0.46
CA SER A 23 14.62 -0.90 1.52
C SER A 23 13.42 -0.22 0.89
N VAL A 24 12.22 -0.74 1.16
CA VAL A 24 10.96 -0.26 0.58
C VAL A 24 10.13 0.44 1.63
N LEU A 25 9.66 1.64 1.34
CA LEU A 25 8.66 2.36 2.13
C LEU A 25 7.31 2.33 1.41
N ILE A 26 6.26 1.93 2.13
CA ILE A 26 4.87 2.04 1.68
C ILE A 26 4.16 3.06 2.55
N ILE A 27 3.58 4.10 1.96
CA ILE A 27 2.85 5.15 2.66
C ILE A 27 1.35 4.93 2.48
N GLY A 28 0.68 4.56 3.57
CA GLY A 28 -0.72 4.17 3.62
C GLY A 28 -0.92 2.66 3.76
N ALA A 29 -1.74 2.26 4.75
CA ALA A 29 -2.17 0.88 4.98
C ALA A 29 -3.70 0.73 4.88
N GLY A 30 -4.31 1.45 3.94
CA GLY A 30 -5.68 1.19 3.49
C GLY A 30 -5.75 -0.09 2.66
N PRO A 31 -6.93 -0.44 2.13
CA PRO A 31 -7.10 -1.66 1.32
C PRO A 31 -6.06 -1.80 0.21
N THR A 32 -5.85 -0.74 -0.57
CA THR A 32 -4.84 -0.73 -1.65
C THR A 32 -3.43 -0.82 -1.10
N GLY A 33 -3.14 -0.15 0.04
CA GLY A 33 -1.82 -0.20 0.70
C GLY A 33 -1.46 -1.59 1.19
N ILE A 34 -2.40 -2.32 1.79
CA ILE A 34 -2.18 -3.72 2.20
C ILE A 34 -2.00 -4.63 0.98
N CYS A 35 -2.81 -4.45 -0.06
CA CYS A 35 -2.62 -5.19 -1.31
C CYS A 35 -1.25 -4.91 -1.94
N THR A 36 -0.80 -3.65 -1.89
CA THR A 36 0.55 -3.25 -2.32
C THR A 36 1.62 -3.94 -1.48
N LEU A 37 1.45 -3.99 -0.15
CA LEU A 37 2.36 -4.70 0.77
C LEU A 37 2.50 -6.18 0.39
N LEU A 38 1.38 -6.88 0.17
CA LEU A 38 1.39 -8.29 -0.26
C LEU A 38 2.21 -8.49 -1.54
N CYS A 39 2.04 -7.61 -2.51
CA CYS A 39 2.75 -7.70 -3.79
C CYS A 39 4.23 -7.31 -3.67
N VAL A 40 4.57 -6.35 -2.80
CA VAL A 40 5.96 -6.00 -2.47
C VAL A 40 6.67 -7.17 -1.77
N MET A 41 5.99 -7.89 -0.87
CA MET A 41 6.56 -9.06 -0.20
C MET A 41 6.94 -10.18 -1.18
N LEU A 42 6.25 -10.33 -2.31
CA LEU A 42 6.64 -11.27 -3.37
C LEU A 42 8.02 -10.96 -3.97
N LYS A 43 8.46 -9.71 -3.93
CA LYS A 43 9.77 -9.27 -4.42
C LYS A 43 10.91 -9.54 -3.43
N GLN A 44 10.58 -9.90 -2.19
CA GLN A 44 11.52 -10.23 -1.11
C GLN A 44 12.59 -9.14 -0.88
N PRO A 45 12.22 -7.86 -0.74
CA PRO A 45 13.19 -6.82 -0.46
C PRO A 45 13.85 -7.04 0.90
N LYS A 46 15.03 -6.44 1.12
CA LYS A 46 15.79 -6.51 2.37
C LYS A 46 14.97 -6.01 3.56
N GLN A 47 14.17 -4.96 3.36
CA GLN A 47 13.36 -4.35 4.39
C GLN A 47 12.10 -3.73 3.81
N ILE A 48 11.00 -3.84 4.59
CA ILE A 48 9.75 -3.13 4.30
C ILE A 48 9.37 -2.30 5.53
N VAL A 49 9.09 -1.02 5.29
CA VAL A 49 8.52 -0.09 6.27
C VAL A 49 7.15 0.34 5.77
N VAL A 50 6.15 0.30 6.62
CA VAL A 50 4.80 0.81 6.35
C VAL A 50 4.54 2.03 7.24
N CYS A 51 4.23 3.16 6.62
CA CYS A 51 3.82 4.38 7.30
C CYS A 51 2.29 4.51 7.23
N GLU A 52 1.62 4.53 8.39
CA GLU A 52 0.16 4.62 8.47
C GLU A 52 -0.26 5.50 9.65
N LYS A 53 -1.21 6.42 9.42
CA LYS A 53 -1.67 7.35 10.46
C LYS A 53 -2.65 6.71 11.45
N THR A 54 -3.46 5.74 11.00
CA THR A 54 -4.54 5.12 11.77
C THR A 54 -3.99 4.04 12.70
N PRO A 55 -4.11 4.17 14.04
CA PRO A 55 -3.55 3.20 14.99
C PRO A 55 -4.05 1.76 14.78
N GLU A 56 -5.34 1.59 14.47
CA GLU A 56 -5.98 0.29 14.23
C GLU A 56 -5.36 -0.41 13.03
N ARG A 57 -5.09 0.33 11.94
CA ARG A 57 -4.43 -0.21 10.74
C ARG A 57 -2.97 -0.53 11.00
N ARG A 58 -2.26 0.30 11.80
CA ARG A 58 -0.90 -0.06 12.24
C ARG A 58 -0.89 -1.35 13.05
N ARG A 59 -1.86 -1.55 13.94
CA ARG A 59 -2.01 -2.78 14.71
C ARG A 59 -2.28 -3.96 13.78
N PHE A 60 -3.20 -3.84 12.83
CA PHE A 60 -3.49 -4.86 11.83
C PHE A 60 -2.22 -5.31 11.09
N VAL A 61 -1.40 -4.37 10.61
CA VAL A 61 -0.16 -4.72 9.90
C VAL A 61 0.80 -5.46 10.81
N ARG A 62 0.98 -5.04 12.07
CA ARG A 62 1.88 -5.72 13.02
C ARG A 62 1.44 -7.14 13.34
N GLU A 63 0.13 -7.36 13.47
CA GLU A 63 -0.43 -8.67 13.81
C GLU A 63 -0.33 -9.67 12.66
N HIS A 64 -0.55 -9.21 11.43
CA HIS A 64 -0.58 -10.10 10.25
C HIS A 64 0.76 -10.18 9.50
N TYR A 65 1.61 -9.17 9.62
CA TYR A 65 2.89 -9.08 8.90
C TYR A 65 4.05 -8.74 9.86
N PRO A 66 4.44 -9.65 10.76
CA PRO A 66 5.39 -9.36 11.86
C PRO A 66 6.80 -8.99 11.40
N ASN A 67 7.16 -9.30 10.16
CA ASN A 67 8.47 -8.95 9.58
C ASN A 67 8.48 -7.55 8.93
N VAL A 68 7.37 -6.81 9.02
CA VAL A 68 7.23 -5.46 8.46
C VAL A 68 7.35 -4.44 9.59
N GLU A 69 8.22 -3.45 9.41
CA GLU A 69 8.27 -2.30 10.34
C GLU A 69 7.08 -1.38 10.10
N VAL A 70 6.40 -0.98 11.18
CA VAL A 70 5.20 -0.13 11.06
C VAL A 70 5.35 1.11 11.92
N VAL A 71 5.24 2.28 11.29
CA VAL A 71 5.45 3.58 11.93
C VAL A 71 4.27 4.53 11.74
N ALA A 72 4.16 5.50 12.64
CA ALA A 72 3.30 6.66 12.47
C ALA A 72 3.99 7.72 11.55
N PRO A 73 3.24 8.63 10.91
CA PRO A 73 3.83 9.64 10.02
C PRO A 73 4.91 10.48 10.66
N GLU A 74 4.73 10.87 11.92
CA GLU A 74 5.66 11.67 12.71
C GLU A 74 7.02 11.00 12.93
N ASP A 75 7.05 9.67 12.95
CA ASP A 75 8.26 8.88 13.15
C ASP A 75 8.91 8.40 11.86
N CYS A 76 8.22 8.55 10.72
CA CYS A 76 8.57 7.91 9.46
C CYS A 76 9.98 8.32 8.98
N ILE A 77 10.26 9.62 8.88
CA ILE A 77 11.55 10.12 8.38
C ILE A 77 12.70 9.65 9.29
N ALA A 78 12.51 9.73 10.62
CA ALA A 78 13.53 9.30 11.58
C ALA A 78 13.82 7.80 11.46
N THR A 79 12.77 6.98 11.36
CA THR A 79 12.89 5.52 11.19
C THR A 79 13.60 5.16 9.89
N ILE A 80 13.20 5.77 8.77
CA ILE A 80 13.82 5.52 7.46
C ILE A 80 15.32 5.88 7.50
N ARG A 81 15.68 7.03 8.06
CA ARG A 81 17.09 7.44 8.18
C ARG A 81 17.91 6.51 9.07
N GLN A 82 17.32 5.96 10.12
CA GLN A 82 17.98 5.05 11.04
C GLN A 82 18.14 3.65 10.45
N LYS A 83 17.12 3.15 9.75
CA LYS A 83 17.04 1.75 9.35
C LYS A 83 17.50 1.49 7.91
N CYS A 84 17.47 2.51 7.04
CA CYS A 84 17.89 2.37 5.65
C CYS A 84 19.34 2.78 5.48
N GLU A 85 20.22 1.82 5.20
CA GLU A 85 21.68 1.99 5.13
C GLU A 85 22.15 3.06 4.14
N ARG A 86 21.35 3.35 3.11
CA ARG A 86 21.66 4.30 2.04
C ARG A 86 21.13 5.72 2.28
N GLY A 87 20.74 6.03 3.55
CA GLY A 87 20.26 7.36 3.95
C GLY A 87 18.82 7.70 3.55
N GLY A 88 18.05 6.72 3.12
CA GLY A 88 16.65 6.80 2.71
C GLY A 88 16.18 5.51 2.10
N ALA A 89 14.90 5.41 1.77
CA ALA A 89 14.34 4.24 1.09
C ALA A 89 14.79 4.19 -0.37
N ASP A 90 15.09 2.99 -0.87
CA ASP A 90 15.44 2.75 -2.26
C ASP A 90 14.22 2.88 -3.17
N VAL A 91 13.08 2.42 -2.67
CA VAL A 91 11.79 2.49 -3.34
C VAL A 91 10.75 3.02 -2.37
N VAL A 92 9.95 3.99 -2.82
CA VAL A 92 8.80 4.51 -2.06
C VAL A 92 7.54 4.32 -2.88
N LEU A 93 6.52 3.69 -2.29
CA LEU A 93 5.19 3.57 -2.88
C LEU A 93 4.21 4.45 -2.08
N GLU A 94 3.70 5.50 -2.71
CA GLU A 94 2.73 6.42 -2.13
C GLU A 94 1.31 5.94 -2.49
N VAL A 95 0.55 5.52 -1.47
CA VAL A 95 -0.76 4.86 -1.62
C VAL A 95 -1.87 5.54 -0.81
N ALA A 96 -1.61 6.73 -0.28
CA ALA A 96 -2.55 7.47 0.58
C ALA A 96 -3.21 8.68 -0.10
N GLY A 97 -2.52 9.36 -1.02
CA GLY A 97 -3.08 10.38 -1.90
C GLY A 97 -3.35 11.75 -1.24
N THR A 98 -2.44 12.23 -0.39
CA THR A 98 -2.54 13.57 0.21
C THR A 98 -1.28 14.39 -0.06
N ASP A 99 -1.39 15.73 0.05
CA ASP A 99 -0.25 16.63 -0.12
C ASP A 99 0.90 16.26 0.84
N ASP A 100 0.58 15.95 2.11
CA ASP A 100 1.56 15.56 3.12
C ASP A 100 2.23 14.23 2.78
N THR A 101 1.49 13.25 2.27
CA THR A 101 2.05 11.94 1.93
C THR A 101 2.86 11.98 0.64
N PHE A 102 2.51 12.83 -0.32
CA PHE A 102 3.35 13.10 -1.48
C PHE A 102 4.70 13.70 -1.06
N ARG A 103 4.67 14.71 -0.17
CA ARG A 103 5.88 15.31 0.38
C ARG A 103 6.73 14.27 1.14
N LEU A 104 6.11 13.52 2.04
CA LEU A 104 6.78 12.47 2.81
C LEU A 104 7.45 11.44 1.89
N ALA A 105 6.83 11.09 0.77
CA ALA A 105 7.36 10.11 -0.16
C ALA A 105 8.71 10.52 -0.73
N TRP A 106 8.85 11.73 -1.26
CA TRP A 106 10.12 12.17 -1.82
C TRP A 106 11.14 12.58 -0.75
N GLU A 107 10.72 13.01 0.45
CA GLU A 107 11.62 13.28 1.58
C GLU A 107 12.28 12.00 2.10
N CYS A 108 11.53 10.90 2.20
CA CYS A 108 12.03 9.60 2.66
C CYS A 108 12.86 8.86 1.60
N ALA A 109 12.73 9.22 0.33
CA ALA A 109 13.48 8.60 -0.75
C ALA A 109 14.97 9.00 -0.69
N ARG A 110 15.89 8.01 -0.82
CA ARG A 110 17.32 8.30 -0.98
C ARG A 110 17.62 8.95 -2.33
N PRO A 111 18.83 9.52 -2.54
CA PRO A 111 19.27 9.87 -3.89
C PRO A 111 19.22 8.66 -4.84
N ASN A 112 18.77 8.90 -6.08
CA ASN A 112 18.53 7.90 -7.13
C ASN A 112 17.47 6.84 -6.78
N ALA A 113 16.52 7.15 -5.89
CA ALA A 113 15.41 6.27 -5.57
C ALA A 113 14.29 6.34 -6.61
N ILE A 114 13.44 5.30 -6.60
CA ILE A 114 12.17 5.29 -7.33
C ILE A 114 11.04 5.66 -6.37
N VAL A 115 10.22 6.62 -6.77
CA VAL A 115 8.99 7.02 -6.07
C VAL A 115 7.80 6.68 -6.96
N THR A 116 7.03 5.69 -6.58
CA THR A 116 5.84 5.25 -7.31
C THR A 116 4.60 5.85 -6.67
N ILE A 117 3.88 6.66 -7.44
CA ILE A 117 2.62 7.26 -7.02
C ILE A 117 1.49 6.34 -7.46
N VAL A 118 0.88 5.69 -6.49
CA VAL A 118 -0.20 4.71 -6.66
C VAL A 118 -1.56 5.32 -6.38
N ALA A 119 -1.62 6.23 -5.42
CA ALA A 119 -2.84 6.87 -5.01
C ALA A 119 -3.39 7.83 -6.08
N LEU A 120 -4.72 8.02 -6.05
CA LEU A 120 -5.40 9.08 -6.80
C LEU A 120 -5.38 10.37 -5.99
N TYR A 121 -5.13 11.48 -6.67
CA TYR A 121 -5.13 12.83 -6.10
C TYR A 121 -6.28 13.64 -6.68
N ASP A 122 -6.93 14.42 -5.83
CA ASP A 122 -7.99 15.37 -6.23
C ASP A 122 -7.45 16.72 -6.69
N LYS A 123 -6.16 16.98 -6.45
CA LYS A 123 -5.47 18.24 -6.77
C LYS A 123 -4.12 17.99 -7.41
N PRO A 124 -3.63 18.93 -8.25
CA PRO A 124 -2.26 18.90 -8.75
C PRO A 124 -1.24 18.90 -7.61
N GLN A 125 -0.21 18.07 -7.72
CA GLN A 125 0.91 18.04 -6.80
C GLN A 125 2.09 18.83 -7.35
N GLN A 126 2.82 19.54 -6.47
CA GLN A 126 3.97 20.33 -6.85
C GLN A 126 5.26 19.55 -6.60
N LEU A 127 6.17 19.60 -7.57
CA LEU A 127 7.53 19.14 -7.41
C LEU A 127 8.42 20.30 -6.97
N PRO A 128 8.86 20.38 -5.70
CA PRO A 128 9.70 21.47 -5.20
C PRO A 128 11.15 21.25 -5.67
N LEU A 129 11.40 21.50 -6.94
CA LEU A 129 12.68 21.20 -7.60
C LEU A 129 13.92 21.76 -6.86
N PRO A 130 13.89 22.97 -6.26
CA PRO A 130 15.04 23.45 -5.48
C PRO A 130 15.38 22.55 -4.29
N GLU A 131 14.37 22.00 -3.59
CA GLU A 131 14.54 21.12 -2.42
C GLU A 131 14.95 19.69 -2.84
N MET A 132 14.57 19.30 -4.05
CA MET A 132 14.86 17.98 -4.62
C MET A 132 16.20 17.95 -5.37
N TYR A 133 16.89 19.08 -5.49
CA TYR A 133 18.15 19.16 -6.21
C TYR A 133 19.18 18.15 -5.64
N GLY A 134 19.77 17.36 -6.53
CA GLY A 134 20.73 16.33 -6.15
C GLY A 134 20.14 15.00 -5.69
N LYS A 135 18.81 14.89 -5.53
CA LYS A 135 18.18 13.59 -5.22
C LYS A 135 18.06 12.66 -6.44
N ASN A 136 18.03 13.21 -7.67
CA ASN A 136 17.93 12.42 -8.90
C ASN A 136 16.81 11.37 -8.87
N LEU A 137 15.61 11.73 -8.40
CA LEU A 137 14.50 10.80 -8.21
C LEU A 137 13.86 10.42 -9.55
N THR A 138 13.43 9.17 -9.63
CA THR A 138 12.54 8.69 -10.68
C THR A 138 11.12 8.60 -10.14
N PHE A 139 10.20 9.40 -10.68
CA PHE A 139 8.78 9.28 -10.38
C PHE A 139 8.10 8.35 -11.39
N LYS A 140 7.30 7.41 -10.89
CA LYS A 140 6.46 6.52 -11.70
C LYS A 140 5.01 6.67 -11.27
N THR A 141 4.12 6.76 -12.24
CA THR A 141 2.69 6.84 -12.00
C THR A 141 1.93 6.21 -13.17
N GLY A 142 0.68 5.88 -12.97
CA GLY A 142 -0.20 5.33 -13.98
C GLY A 142 -1.44 4.69 -13.36
N GLY A 143 -2.22 4.02 -14.20
CA GLY A 143 -3.39 3.26 -13.79
C GLY A 143 -3.23 1.77 -14.13
N VAL A 144 -3.82 0.91 -13.32
CA VAL A 144 -3.88 -0.51 -13.60
C VAL A 144 -4.91 -0.77 -14.72
N ASP A 145 -4.61 -1.72 -15.59
CA ASP A 145 -5.50 -2.16 -16.67
C ASP A 145 -6.09 -3.56 -16.43
N GLY A 146 -5.73 -4.21 -15.32
CA GLY A 146 -6.20 -5.53 -14.95
C GLY A 146 -5.63 -6.69 -15.78
N CYS A 147 -4.61 -6.45 -16.59
CA CYS A 147 -4.00 -7.50 -17.43
C CYS A 147 -3.35 -8.63 -16.64
N ASP A 148 -3.00 -8.40 -15.38
CA ASP A 148 -2.31 -9.35 -14.50
C ASP A 148 -3.27 -10.26 -13.70
N CYS A 149 -4.59 -10.15 -13.89
CA CYS A 149 -5.58 -10.89 -13.08
C CYS A 149 -5.35 -12.40 -13.07
N ALA A 150 -5.00 -13.01 -14.19
CA ALA A 150 -4.76 -14.44 -14.27
C ALA A 150 -3.53 -14.87 -13.43
N GLU A 151 -2.45 -14.11 -13.46
CA GLU A 151 -1.27 -14.35 -12.65
C GLU A 151 -1.56 -14.18 -11.17
N ILE A 152 -2.30 -13.14 -10.78
CA ILE A 152 -2.68 -12.88 -9.40
C ILE A 152 -3.57 -14.00 -8.84
N LEU A 153 -4.54 -14.48 -9.62
CA LEU A 153 -5.38 -15.62 -9.23
C LEU A 153 -4.54 -16.86 -9.00
N HIS A 154 -3.59 -17.15 -9.87
CA HIS A 154 -2.66 -18.26 -9.68
C HIS A 154 -1.81 -18.11 -8.41
N LEU A 155 -1.31 -16.91 -8.11
CA LEU A 155 -0.55 -16.64 -6.88
C LEU A 155 -1.39 -16.85 -5.61
N ILE A 156 -2.68 -16.55 -5.65
CA ILE A 156 -3.63 -16.84 -4.57
C ILE A 156 -3.84 -18.35 -4.46
N GLU A 157 -4.10 -19.04 -5.56
CA GLU A 157 -4.35 -20.48 -5.62
C GLU A 157 -3.19 -21.29 -5.01
N ILE A 158 -1.94 -20.91 -5.32
CA ILE A 158 -0.76 -21.58 -4.77
C ILE A 158 -0.32 -21.06 -3.40
N GLY A 159 -1.13 -20.21 -2.75
CA GLY A 159 -0.90 -19.69 -1.41
C GLY A 159 0.27 -18.69 -1.28
N LYS A 160 0.69 -18.05 -2.37
CA LYS A 160 1.72 -16.99 -2.34
C LYS A 160 1.18 -15.63 -1.93
N ILE A 161 -0.12 -15.41 -2.16
CA ILE A 161 -0.87 -14.24 -1.70
C ILE A 161 -2.06 -14.75 -0.89
N ASP A 162 -2.15 -14.31 0.37
CA ASP A 162 -3.34 -14.55 1.21
C ASP A 162 -4.08 -13.23 1.41
N THR A 163 -5.28 -13.13 0.83
CA THR A 163 -6.16 -11.95 0.97
C THR A 163 -7.22 -12.16 2.05
N THR A 164 -7.27 -13.32 2.68
CA THR A 164 -8.31 -13.67 3.67
C THR A 164 -8.36 -12.69 4.84
N PRO A 165 -7.22 -12.26 5.44
CA PRO A 165 -7.22 -11.32 6.55
C PRO A 165 -7.78 -9.94 6.21
N LEU A 166 -7.83 -9.56 4.93
CA LEU A 166 -8.33 -8.26 4.50
C LEU A 166 -9.86 -8.16 4.59
N ILE A 167 -10.58 -9.29 4.58
CA ILE A 167 -12.04 -9.32 4.72
C ILE A 167 -12.36 -9.23 6.22
N THR A 168 -12.41 -7.99 6.72
CA THR A 168 -12.62 -7.72 8.14
C THR A 168 -14.09 -7.79 8.55
N HIS A 169 -15.00 -7.59 7.61
CA HIS A 169 -16.45 -7.55 7.87
C HIS A 169 -17.21 -8.33 6.80
N ARG A 170 -18.36 -8.88 7.19
CA ARG A 170 -19.30 -9.57 6.29
C ARG A 170 -20.71 -9.08 6.60
N PHE A 171 -21.46 -8.73 5.56
CA PHE A 171 -22.85 -8.32 5.64
C PHE A 171 -23.67 -9.03 4.57
N LYS A 172 -24.96 -9.22 4.83
CA LYS A 172 -25.91 -9.63 3.79
C LYS A 172 -26.30 -8.43 2.94
N LEU A 173 -26.71 -8.67 1.68
CA LEU A 173 -27.09 -7.61 0.75
C LEU A 173 -28.12 -6.61 1.32
N PRO A 174 -29.16 -7.01 2.09
CA PRO A 174 -30.08 -6.06 2.73
C PRO A 174 -29.44 -5.09 3.74
N GLU A 175 -28.25 -5.41 4.24
CA GLU A 175 -27.50 -4.58 5.20
C GLU A 175 -26.47 -3.64 4.54
N ILE A 176 -26.53 -3.48 3.21
CA ILE A 176 -25.50 -2.78 2.43
C ILE A 176 -25.29 -1.32 2.88
N GLU A 177 -26.34 -0.63 3.30
CA GLU A 177 -26.24 0.75 3.79
C GLU A 177 -25.36 0.84 5.05
N LYS A 178 -25.51 -0.10 5.96
CA LYS A 178 -24.66 -0.21 7.17
C LYS A 178 -23.22 -0.53 6.80
N ALA A 179 -23.03 -1.38 5.82
CA ALA A 179 -21.68 -1.70 5.32
C ALA A 179 -20.99 -0.45 4.75
N TYR A 180 -21.69 0.37 3.97
CA TYR A 180 -21.19 1.64 3.47
C TYR A 180 -20.87 2.62 4.60
N GLU A 181 -21.75 2.76 5.61
CA GLU A 181 -21.54 3.63 6.77
C GLU A 181 -20.22 3.27 7.49
N ILE A 182 -20.00 1.99 7.77
CA ILE A 182 -18.78 1.48 8.43
C ILE A 182 -17.56 1.77 7.57
N PHE A 183 -17.64 1.51 6.25
CA PHE A 183 -16.50 1.67 5.36
C PHE A 183 -16.12 3.14 5.15
N GLU A 184 -17.10 4.01 4.91
CA GLU A 184 -16.90 5.43 4.67
C GLU A 184 -16.31 6.13 5.92
N ASN A 185 -16.84 5.81 7.09
CA ASN A 185 -16.40 6.41 8.36
C ASN A 185 -15.19 5.68 8.97
N LYS A 186 -14.66 4.64 8.32
CA LYS A 186 -13.49 3.87 8.77
C LYS A 186 -13.65 3.30 10.18
N LEU A 187 -14.86 2.83 10.50
CA LEU A 187 -15.20 2.28 11.82
C LEU A 187 -14.67 0.86 11.99
N ASP A 188 -14.55 0.43 13.23
CA ASP A 188 -14.26 -0.96 13.67
C ASP A 188 -13.04 -1.59 12.99
N GLY A 189 -12.05 -0.79 12.59
CA GLY A 189 -10.84 -1.26 11.95
C GLY A 189 -11.05 -1.83 10.54
N VAL A 190 -12.10 -1.39 9.85
CA VAL A 190 -12.45 -1.91 8.52
C VAL A 190 -11.32 -1.78 7.50
N ILE A 191 -11.03 -2.89 6.82
CA ILE A 191 -10.14 -2.94 5.64
C ILE A 191 -10.98 -3.21 4.39
N LYS A 192 -11.68 -4.35 4.34
CA LYS A 192 -12.62 -4.71 3.28
C LYS A 192 -13.86 -5.38 3.86
N ILE A 193 -14.98 -5.14 3.20
CA ILE A 193 -16.27 -5.74 3.54
C ILE A 193 -16.68 -6.69 2.41
N ALA A 194 -17.03 -7.92 2.76
CA ALA A 194 -17.70 -8.84 1.85
C ALA A 194 -19.21 -8.67 2.00
N ILE A 195 -19.91 -8.49 0.89
CA ILE A 195 -21.37 -8.54 0.82
C ILE A 195 -21.77 -9.90 0.26
N GLU A 196 -22.52 -10.64 1.03
CA GLU A 196 -23.04 -11.97 0.66
C GLU A 196 -24.42 -11.82 0.05
N GLY A 197 -24.64 -12.47 -1.11
CA GLY A 197 -25.96 -12.62 -1.70
C GLY A 197 -26.90 -13.41 -0.78
N GLU A 198 -28.20 -13.42 -1.11
CA GLU A 198 -29.09 -14.40 -0.50
C GLU A 198 -28.66 -15.77 -1.00
N ASP A 199 -28.50 -16.75 -0.12
CA ASP A 199 -28.33 -18.14 -0.50
C ASP A 199 -29.61 -18.52 -1.27
N ASP A 200 -29.47 -18.88 -2.54
CA ASP A 200 -30.53 -19.59 -3.24
C ASP A 200 -30.69 -20.92 -2.50
N ASP A 201 -31.65 -20.98 -1.56
CA ASP A 201 -32.12 -22.23 -0.99
C ASP A 201 -32.71 -23.09 -2.14
N ASN A 202 -31.88 -23.92 -2.74
CA ASN A 202 -32.26 -25.05 -3.59
C ASN A 202 -31.56 -26.33 -3.13
#